data_09ae1ddf7475f753f74596a5a77af660
#
_entry.id   09ae1ddf7475f753f74596a5a77af660
#
_cell.length_a   1.000
_cell.length_b   1.000
_cell.length_c   1.000
_cell.angle_alpha   90.00
_cell.angle_beta   90.00
_cell.angle_gamma   90.00
#
_symmetry.space_group_name_H-M   'P 1'
#
loop_
_entity.id
_entity.type
_entity.pdbx_description
1 polymer ?
#
loop_
_entity_poly.entity_id
_entity_poly.type
_entity_poly.pdbx_seq_one_letter_code
_entity_poly.pdbx_strand_id
1 'polypeptide(L)'
;KHFQGCICYTMTEPRLGAEVYNLDYYVNKAKDLESMGADSICIKDMAGLIAPYDAYEIIKTLKTTCKAPIHLHSHFTSGMSSMSHLKAIEAGVDIIDTCMSPYAYRTSHAAIEPLVMTLLGTNRDTGFDIKLLAKINETLERDVMPKYKHLLDDSKMSIIDINVLLHQTPGGMLSNLVNQLREMDALHKINDVYRELPRVRKELGQIPLVTPTSQIVGIQTVNNVLFDDENERYKMITAQVKDLCYGLYGKTAVPIDPEVQKKALKGYPRGETPITCRPAEVLAPELDKAKAEIGDLAVDMDDLVLYAIYPVTGRKFLSWKYGKEVPPIEVRPRTMEEVKKQDEIVKKAKAGLLVEPKQKETPEKTANMRTFNVFVDDEYFEVGVDEVGGAPVISYAQPVAMQQAPPASIPAASAAVPVSPARIAAPKSIET
;
A
#
# COMPACT_ATOMS: atom_id res chain seq x y z
N LYS A 1 26.33 -15.47 16.25
CA LYS A 1 25.24 -14.73 15.55
C LYS A 1 24.07 -14.58 16.52
N HIS A 2 23.35 -13.48 16.48
CA HIS A 2 22.15 -13.23 17.27
C HIS A 2 20.93 -13.78 16.53
N PHE A 3 20.12 -14.59 17.20
CA PHE A 3 18.87 -15.13 16.67
C PHE A 3 17.68 -14.52 17.41
N GLN A 4 16.86 -13.75 16.71
CA GLN A 4 15.65 -13.13 17.25
C GLN A 4 14.40 -13.94 16.87
N GLY A 5 13.67 -14.43 17.86
CA GLY A 5 12.37 -15.07 17.67
C GLY A 5 11.27 -14.01 17.51
N CYS A 6 10.63 -13.95 16.32
CA CYS A 6 9.57 -12.99 16.05
C CYS A 6 8.16 -13.64 16.14
N ILE A 7 7.27 -13.01 16.88
CA ILE A 7 5.85 -13.38 17.00
C ILE A 7 5.03 -12.28 16.35
N CYS A 8 4.33 -12.60 15.27
CA CYS A 8 3.48 -11.63 14.59
C CYS A 8 2.27 -11.28 15.44
N TYR A 9 2.11 -9.98 15.76
CA TYR A 9 0.91 -9.49 16.40
C TYR A 9 -0.23 -9.45 15.41
N THR A 10 -1.36 -10.06 15.77
CA THR A 10 -2.57 -10.11 14.96
C THR A 10 -3.78 -10.22 15.88
N MET A 11 -4.96 -10.00 15.32
CA MET A 11 -6.22 -10.01 16.08
C MET A 11 -7.27 -10.81 15.33
N THR A 12 -8.20 -11.40 16.07
CA THR A 12 -9.48 -11.87 15.53
C THR A 12 -10.61 -10.94 15.93
N GLU A 13 -10.40 -10.22 17.02
CA GLU A 13 -11.27 -9.18 17.59
C GLU A 13 -10.51 -7.85 17.70
N PRO A 14 -11.17 -6.71 17.95
CA PRO A 14 -10.54 -5.38 17.99
C PRO A 14 -9.49 -5.18 19.09
N ARG A 15 -9.36 -6.11 20.02
CA ARG A 15 -8.47 -6.05 21.17
C ARG A 15 -7.84 -7.40 21.49
N LEU A 16 -6.73 -7.38 22.28
CA LEU A 16 -6.18 -8.56 22.91
C LEU A 16 -7.24 -9.24 23.77
N GLY A 17 -7.26 -10.58 23.78
CA GLY A 17 -8.21 -11.36 24.59
C GLY A 17 -9.25 -12.15 23.77
N ALA A 18 -9.15 -12.15 22.46
CA ALA A 18 -9.92 -13.03 21.58
C ALA A 18 -9.56 -14.51 21.79
N GLU A 19 -10.41 -15.41 21.28
CA GLU A 19 -10.22 -16.87 21.46
C GLU A 19 -8.89 -17.39 20.92
N VAL A 20 -8.40 -16.84 19.82
CA VAL A 20 -7.20 -17.37 19.11
C VAL A 20 -5.93 -16.63 19.51
N TYR A 21 -5.95 -15.28 19.43
CA TYR A 21 -4.78 -14.43 19.64
C TYR A 21 -4.90 -13.68 20.94
N ASN A 22 -5.00 -14.43 22.05
CA ASN A 22 -5.03 -13.92 23.42
C ASN A 22 -3.62 -13.81 24.01
N LEU A 23 -3.54 -13.33 25.24
CA LEU A 23 -2.27 -13.16 25.94
C LEU A 23 -1.49 -14.48 26.07
N ASP A 24 -2.18 -15.58 26.36
CA ASP A 24 -1.56 -16.90 26.51
C ASP A 24 -0.92 -17.38 25.22
N TYR A 25 -1.51 -17.06 24.05
CA TYR A 25 -0.90 -17.35 22.76
C TYR A 25 0.50 -16.73 22.63
N TYR A 26 0.62 -15.44 22.93
CA TYR A 26 1.91 -14.73 22.84
C TYR A 26 2.92 -15.24 23.86
N VAL A 27 2.48 -15.48 25.11
CA VAL A 27 3.34 -16.00 26.17
C VAL A 27 3.86 -17.39 25.85
N ASN A 28 3.00 -18.29 25.38
CA ASN A 28 3.41 -19.65 25.02
C ASN A 28 4.36 -19.66 23.83
N LYS A 29 4.10 -18.85 22.79
CA LYS A 29 5.01 -18.71 21.65
C LYS A 29 6.39 -18.14 22.05
N ALA A 30 6.40 -17.16 22.95
CA ALA A 30 7.66 -16.60 23.45
C ALA A 30 8.48 -17.65 24.22
N LYS A 31 7.83 -18.42 25.08
CA LYS A 31 8.49 -19.53 25.81
C LYS A 31 9.02 -20.61 24.87
N ASP A 32 8.23 -20.98 23.85
CA ASP A 32 8.67 -21.95 22.84
C ASP A 32 9.94 -21.46 22.15
N LEU A 33 9.95 -20.21 21.67
CA LEU A 33 11.10 -19.62 20.99
C LEU A 33 12.32 -19.49 21.88
N GLU A 34 12.13 -19.07 23.15
CA GLU A 34 13.20 -19.02 24.12
C GLU A 34 13.78 -20.42 24.40
N SER A 35 12.94 -21.44 24.53
CA SER A 35 13.36 -22.83 24.71
C SER A 35 14.14 -23.39 23.52
N MET A 36 13.88 -22.87 22.31
CA MET A 36 14.62 -23.20 21.09
C MET A 36 15.96 -22.43 20.96
N GLY A 37 16.27 -21.55 21.91
CA GLY A 37 17.53 -20.80 21.95
C GLY A 37 17.48 -19.43 21.29
N ALA A 38 16.32 -18.79 21.22
CA ALA A 38 16.25 -17.41 20.76
C ALA A 38 16.99 -16.47 21.72
N ASP A 39 17.86 -15.61 21.18
CA ASP A 39 18.63 -14.62 21.96
C ASP A 39 17.79 -13.39 22.34
N SER A 40 16.70 -13.12 21.63
CA SER A 40 15.69 -12.12 21.95
C SER A 40 14.32 -12.50 21.37
N ILE A 41 13.24 -11.93 21.92
CA ILE A 41 11.86 -12.15 21.47
C ILE A 41 11.29 -10.83 20.95
N CYS A 42 10.78 -10.83 19.74
CA CYS A 42 10.12 -9.66 19.14
C CYS A 42 8.62 -9.87 19.01
N ILE A 43 7.83 -8.96 19.55
CA ILE A 43 6.42 -8.79 19.18
C ILE A 43 6.40 -7.89 17.96
N LYS A 44 6.03 -8.46 16.80
CA LYS A 44 6.06 -7.80 15.51
C LYS A 44 4.67 -7.41 15.05
N ASP A 45 4.36 -6.12 15.18
CA ASP A 45 3.11 -5.51 14.72
C ASP A 45 3.34 -4.80 13.37
N MET A 46 3.22 -5.57 12.28
CA MET A 46 3.47 -5.12 10.91
C MET A 46 2.35 -4.26 10.30
N ALA A 47 1.23 -4.11 10.98
CA ALA A 47 0.10 -3.33 10.48
C ALA A 47 -0.32 -2.18 11.42
N GLY A 48 0.36 -2.00 12.55
CA GLY A 48 0.03 -0.97 13.53
C GLY A 48 -1.26 -1.25 14.29
N LEU A 49 -1.49 -2.53 14.67
CA LEU A 49 -2.72 -3.00 15.30
C LEU A 49 -2.70 -2.90 16.82
N ILE A 50 -1.51 -2.99 17.43
CA ILE A 50 -1.37 -3.11 18.88
C ILE A 50 -1.82 -1.83 19.60
N ALA A 51 -2.90 -1.93 20.37
CA ALA A 51 -3.38 -0.83 21.19
C ALA A 51 -2.41 -0.55 22.36
N PRO A 52 -2.32 0.70 22.86
CA PRO A 52 -1.34 1.06 23.88
C PRO A 52 -1.41 0.21 25.15
N TYR A 53 -2.60 -0.09 25.65
CA TYR A 53 -2.76 -0.91 26.86
C TYR A 53 -2.51 -2.40 26.60
N ASP A 54 -2.79 -2.90 25.40
CA ASP A 54 -2.44 -4.26 24.99
C ASP A 54 -0.92 -4.43 24.89
N ALA A 55 -0.22 -3.40 24.37
CA ALA A 55 1.24 -3.36 24.38
C ALA A 55 1.81 -3.41 25.79
N TYR A 56 1.24 -2.63 26.72
CA TYR A 56 1.64 -2.69 28.14
C TYR A 56 1.47 -4.09 28.73
N GLU A 57 0.30 -4.69 28.53
CA GLU A 57 -0.05 -5.99 29.12
C GLU A 57 0.85 -7.11 28.58
N ILE A 58 1.01 -7.20 27.26
CA ILE A 58 1.88 -8.21 26.63
C ILE A 58 3.32 -8.06 27.11
N ILE A 59 3.87 -6.84 27.01
CA ILE A 59 5.28 -6.61 27.35
C ILE A 59 5.52 -6.90 28.83
N LYS A 60 4.66 -6.40 29.73
CA LYS A 60 4.79 -6.64 31.16
C LYS A 60 4.76 -8.14 31.49
N THR A 61 3.87 -8.89 30.86
CA THR A 61 3.76 -10.33 31.07
C THR A 61 4.98 -11.06 30.53
N LEU A 62 5.45 -10.73 29.34
CA LEU A 62 6.66 -11.32 28.76
C LEU A 62 7.91 -11.03 29.60
N LYS A 63 8.06 -9.80 30.13
CA LYS A 63 9.17 -9.44 31.01
C LYS A 63 9.20 -10.22 32.33
N THR A 64 8.06 -10.75 32.77
CA THR A 64 7.99 -11.61 33.97
C THR A 64 8.11 -13.10 33.67
N THR A 65 7.89 -13.51 32.42
CA THR A 65 7.84 -14.93 32.03
C THR A 65 9.04 -15.40 31.21
N CYS A 66 9.71 -14.51 30.48
CA CYS A 66 10.87 -14.78 29.66
C CYS A 66 12.13 -14.11 30.23
N LYS A 67 13.31 -14.72 30.02
CA LYS A 67 14.61 -14.16 30.38
C LYS A 67 15.23 -13.36 29.24
N ALA A 68 14.90 -13.77 27.99
CA ALA A 68 15.38 -13.11 26.79
C ALA A 68 14.90 -11.66 26.71
N PRO A 69 15.70 -10.72 26.19
CA PRO A 69 15.26 -9.35 25.94
C PRO A 69 14.01 -9.32 25.06
N ILE A 70 13.07 -8.42 25.41
CA ILE A 70 11.80 -8.24 24.72
C ILE A 70 11.87 -7.01 23.82
N HIS A 71 11.52 -7.19 22.57
CA HIS A 71 11.52 -6.19 21.52
C HIS A 71 10.08 -5.93 21.04
N LEU A 72 9.69 -4.68 20.88
CA LEU A 72 8.45 -4.28 20.20
C LEU A 72 8.76 -3.59 18.89
N HIS A 73 8.28 -4.17 17.79
CA HIS A 73 8.25 -3.61 16.46
C HIS A 73 6.81 -3.27 16.09
N SER A 74 6.51 -2.01 15.81
CA SER A 74 5.14 -1.60 15.44
C SER A 74 5.15 -0.52 14.36
N HIS A 75 4.35 -0.75 13.30
CA HIS A 75 4.10 0.23 12.25
C HIS A 75 3.11 1.31 12.71
N PHE A 76 3.09 2.44 12.01
CA PHE A 76 2.28 3.62 12.39
C PHE A 76 0.96 3.73 11.62
N THR A 77 0.54 2.70 10.90
CA THR A 77 -0.60 2.74 9.97
C THR A 77 -1.91 3.22 10.63
N SER A 78 -2.22 2.74 11.84
CA SER A 78 -3.38 3.16 12.61
C SER A 78 -3.21 4.47 13.39
N GLY A 79 -1.98 5.02 13.45
CA GLY A 79 -1.65 6.20 14.25
C GLY A 79 -1.33 5.91 15.71
N MET A 80 -1.43 4.67 16.19
CA MET A 80 -1.29 4.34 17.63
C MET A 80 0.15 4.08 18.07
N SER A 81 1.09 3.79 17.16
CA SER A 81 2.40 3.21 17.49
C SER A 81 3.21 4.03 18.51
N SER A 82 3.22 5.38 18.45
CA SER A 82 3.93 6.20 19.44
C SER A 82 3.36 5.98 20.87
N MET A 83 2.05 5.89 21.00
CA MET A 83 1.40 5.63 22.28
C MET A 83 1.66 4.20 22.76
N SER A 84 1.64 3.25 21.86
CA SER A 84 1.93 1.83 22.14
C SER A 84 3.38 1.64 22.56
N HIS A 85 4.34 2.32 21.91
CA HIS A 85 5.74 2.34 22.32
C HIS A 85 5.93 2.92 23.71
N LEU A 86 5.28 4.07 24.03
CA LEU A 86 5.37 4.66 25.37
C LEU A 86 4.86 3.67 26.43
N LYS A 87 3.72 3.02 26.20
CA LYS A 87 3.16 2.02 27.12
C LYS A 87 4.03 0.76 27.25
N ALA A 88 4.66 0.33 26.17
CA ALA A 88 5.64 -0.76 26.22
C ALA A 88 6.89 -0.38 27.02
N ILE A 89 7.37 0.86 26.90
CA ILE A 89 8.50 1.39 27.67
C ILE A 89 8.17 1.41 29.17
N GLU A 90 6.99 1.88 29.54
CA GLU A 90 6.49 1.85 30.93
C GLU A 90 6.40 0.41 31.47
N ALA A 91 6.06 -0.57 30.60
CA ALA A 91 5.99 -1.99 30.94
C ALA A 91 7.38 -2.67 31.04
N GLY A 92 8.45 -2.00 30.60
CA GLY A 92 9.82 -2.50 30.74
C GLY A 92 10.39 -3.16 29.47
N VAL A 93 9.89 -2.85 28.28
CA VAL A 93 10.45 -3.33 27.00
C VAL A 93 11.95 -2.98 26.93
N ASP A 94 12.74 -3.87 26.33
CA ASP A 94 14.18 -3.64 26.21
C ASP A 94 14.54 -2.90 24.92
N ILE A 95 13.81 -3.18 23.83
CA ILE A 95 14.09 -2.64 22.50
C ILE A 95 12.76 -2.20 21.85
N ILE A 96 12.79 -1.06 21.18
CA ILE A 96 11.71 -0.60 20.29
C ILE A 96 12.27 -0.17 18.95
N ASP A 97 11.53 -0.42 17.87
CA ASP A 97 11.87 0.06 16.55
C ASP A 97 11.24 1.42 16.27
N THR A 98 12.05 2.33 15.75
CA THR A 98 11.66 3.69 15.39
C THR A 98 12.22 4.05 14.02
N CYS A 99 11.83 5.20 13.50
CA CYS A 99 12.34 5.73 12.26
C CYS A 99 12.77 7.19 12.44
N MET A 100 13.76 7.65 11.68
CA MET A 100 14.08 9.08 11.61
C MET A 100 12.89 9.85 11.05
N SER A 101 12.57 11.03 11.62
CA SER A 101 11.36 11.80 11.30
C SER A 101 11.06 11.97 9.82
N PRO A 102 12.02 12.19 8.90
CA PRO A 102 11.73 12.34 7.47
C PRO A 102 11.08 11.10 6.83
N TYR A 103 11.33 9.92 7.38
CA TYR A 103 10.78 8.64 6.91
C TYR A 103 9.78 8.01 7.87
N ALA A 104 9.45 8.69 8.97
CA ALA A 104 8.55 8.17 10.00
C ALA A 104 7.06 8.31 9.63
N TYR A 105 6.22 7.70 10.48
CA TYR A 105 4.76 7.74 10.41
C TYR A 105 4.15 6.98 9.23
N ARG A 106 2.84 7.15 8.99
CA ARG A 106 2.11 6.47 7.90
C ARG A 106 2.24 4.95 8.03
N THR A 107 2.73 4.28 6.98
CA THR A 107 3.02 2.82 6.99
C THR A 107 4.42 2.48 7.48
N SER A 108 5.23 3.49 7.89
CA SER A 108 6.51 3.32 8.55
C SER A 108 6.33 3.18 10.07
N HIS A 109 7.29 3.63 10.86
CA HIS A 109 7.31 3.55 12.32
C HIS A 109 7.09 4.90 13.00
N ALA A 110 6.95 4.89 14.32
CA ALA A 110 7.01 6.10 15.13
C ALA A 110 8.36 6.82 14.95
N ALA A 111 8.34 8.15 14.98
CA ALA A 111 9.57 8.92 14.93
C ALA A 111 10.39 8.74 16.23
N ILE A 112 11.71 8.67 16.10
CA ILE A 112 12.63 8.50 17.24
C ILE A 112 12.69 9.76 18.10
N GLU A 113 12.69 10.95 17.50
CA GLU A 113 12.95 12.21 18.19
C GLU A 113 11.91 12.55 19.27
N PRO A 114 10.58 12.41 19.00
CA PRO A 114 9.57 12.60 20.04
C PRO A 114 9.71 11.62 21.20
N LEU A 115 10.13 10.36 20.93
CA LEU A 115 10.33 9.35 21.98
C LEU A 115 11.58 9.68 22.81
N VAL A 116 12.68 10.07 22.20
CA VAL A 116 13.90 10.52 22.92
C VAL A 116 13.56 11.71 23.81
N MET A 117 12.84 12.71 23.31
CA MET A 117 12.42 13.87 24.10
C MET A 117 11.47 13.50 25.24
N THR A 118 10.56 12.56 25.01
CA THR A 118 9.64 12.07 26.05
C THR A 118 10.38 11.37 27.19
N LEU A 119 11.48 10.67 26.89
CA LEU A 119 12.24 9.89 27.87
C LEU A 119 13.37 10.68 28.52
N LEU A 120 13.69 11.85 28.01
CA LEU A 120 14.80 12.69 28.50
C LEU A 120 14.67 12.94 30.00
N GLY A 121 15.73 12.65 30.76
CA GLY A 121 15.79 12.82 32.21
C GLY A 121 14.98 11.82 33.02
N THR A 122 14.37 10.81 32.40
CA THR A 122 13.69 9.69 33.10
C THR A 122 14.68 8.53 33.34
N ASN A 123 14.23 7.51 34.06
CA ASN A 123 15.01 6.27 34.24
C ASN A 123 15.10 5.41 32.95
N ARG A 124 14.46 5.84 31.88
CA ARG A 124 14.47 5.23 30.55
C ARG A 124 15.10 6.13 29.50
N ASP A 125 15.83 7.16 29.93
CA ASP A 125 16.57 8.05 29.04
C ASP A 125 17.53 7.25 28.17
N THR A 126 17.45 7.48 26.86
CA THR A 126 18.24 6.77 25.85
C THR A 126 19.68 7.28 25.76
N GLY A 127 19.96 8.48 26.26
CA GLY A 127 21.25 9.16 26.11
C GLY A 127 21.55 9.65 24.69
N PHE A 128 20.59 9.62 23.78
CA PHE A 128 20.80 10.14 22.42
C PHE A 128 20.87 11.67 22.40
N ASP A 129 21.83 12.20 21.64
CA ASP A 129 21.96 13.64 21.39
C ASP A 129 20.90 14.10 20.39
N ILE A 130 19.88 14.84 20.87
CA ILE A 130 18.80 15.38 20.05
C ILE A 130 19.30 16.33 18.95
N LYS A 131 20.40 17.07 19.19
CA LYS A 131 20.98 17.96 18.20
C LYS A 131 21.62 17.17 17.06
N LEU A 132 22.24 16.03 17.38
CA LEU A 132 22.79 15.13 16.37
C LEU A 132 21.68 14.47 15.54
N LEU A 133 20.57 14.04 16.18
CA LEU A 133 19.40 13.54 15.48
C LEU A 133 18.82 14.58 14.52
N ALA A 134 18.67 15.84 14.96
CA ALA A 134 18.21 16.95 14.11
C ALA A 134 19.12 17.14 12.88
N LYS A 135 20.45 17.13 13.09
CA LYS A 135 21.43 17.24 11.99
C LYS A 135 21.34 16.08 10.98
N ILE A 136 21.11 14.86 11.49
CA ILE A 136 20.87 13.69 10.61
C ILE A 136 19.61 13.91 9.77
N ASN A 137 18.51 14.38 10.37
CA ASN A 137 17.28 14.69 9.66
C ASN A 137 17.48 15.73 8.55
N GLU A 138 18.17 16.84 8.84
CA GLU A 138 18.49 17.85 7.83
C GLU A 138 19.27 17.24 6.64
N THR A 139 20.20 16.33 6.91
CA THR A 139 20.95 15.62 5.86
C THR A 139 20.05 14.69 5.06
N LEU A 140 19.18 13.94 5.73
CA LEU A 140 18.22 13.05 5.06
C LEU A 140 17.26 13.84 4.17
N GLU A 141 16.69 14.93 4.65
CA GLU A 141 15.75 15.78 3.91
C GLU A 141 16.40 16.47 2.71
N ARG A 142 17.61 16.99 2.88
CA ARG A 142 18.30 17.76 1.85
C ARG A 142 18.97 16.88 0.79
N ASP A 143 19.68 15.82 1.23
CA ASP A 143 20.64 15.11 0.38
C ASP A 143 20.17 13.71 -0.03
N VAL A 144 19.25 13.10 0.71
CA VAL A 144 18.85 11.70 0.51
C VAL A 144 17.43 11.59 -0.05
N MET A 145 16.43 12.12 0.66
CA MET A 145 15.02 11.98 0.27
C MET A 145 14.72 12.42 -1.17
N PRO A 146 15.24 13.53 -1.69
CA PRO A 146 14.93 13.96 -3.05
C PRO A 146 15.30 12.92 -4.10
N LYS A 147 16.39 12.18 -3.89
CA LYS A 147 16.89 11.15 -4.82
C LYS A 147 15.97 9.93 -4.91
N TYR A 148 15.22 9.65 -3.85
CA TYR A 148 14.38 8.46 -3.72
C TYR A 148 12.88 8.77 -3.70
N LYS A 149 12.49 10.05 -3.76
CA LYS A 149 11.08 10.48 -3.65
C LYS A 149 10.17 9.80 -4.68
N HIS A 150 10.68 9.50 -5.88
CA HIS A 150 9.93 8.82 -6.94
C HIS A 150 9.62 7.35 -6.64
N LEU A 151 10.28 6.75 -5.63
CA LEU A 151 10.04 5.38 -5.16
C LEU A 151 9.01 5.33 -4.02
N LEU A 152 8.60 6.50 -3.47
CA LEU A 152 7.59 6.58 -2.43
C LEU A 152 6.20 6.54 -3.08
N ASP A 153 5.34 5.66 -2.57
CA ASP A 153 3.93 5.65 -2.95
C ASP A 153 3.17 6.67 -2.10
N ASP A 154 2.74 7.76 -2.72
CA ASP A 154 2.06 8.88 -2.07
C ASP A 154 0.55 8.70 -1.95
N SER A 155 -0.03 7.61 -2.47
CA SER A 155 -1.46 7.43 -2.53
C SER A 155 -2.10 7.15 -1.15
N LYS A 156 -2.59 5.95 -0.92
CA LYS A 156 -3.24 5.60 0.36
C LYS A 156 -2.27 5.41 1.54
N MET A 157 -0.98 5.23 1.26
CA MET A 157 0.04 5.06 2.31
C MET A 157 0.43 6.37 3.01
N SER A 158 -0.07 7.51 2.53
CA SER A 158 0.27 8.84 3.06
C SER A 158 -0.56 9.28 4.25
N ILE A 159 -1.63 8.56 4.60
CA ILE A 159 -2.57 8.91 5.65
C ILE A 159 -2.63 7.83 6.73
N ILE A 160 -3.06 8.24 7.94
CA ILE A 160 -3.44 7.30 8.98
C ILE A 160 -4.73 6.62 8.56
N ASP A 161 -4.75 5.29 8.57
CA ASP A 161 -5.92 4.49 8.20
C ASP A 161 -6.38 3.63 9.38
N ILE A 162 -7.40 4.10 10.08
CA ILE A 162 -7.99 3.36 11.21
C ILE A 162 -8.69 2.06 10.76
N ASN A 163 -9.09 1.96 9.49
CA ASN A 163 -9.72 0.75 8.96
C ASN A 163 -8.74 -0.43 8.92
N VAL A 164 -7.44 -0.18 9.07
CA VAL A 164 -6.45 -1.27 9.23
C VAL A 164 -6.82 -2.20 10.40
N LEU A 165 -7.49 -1.70 11.43
CA LEU A 165 -7.98 -2.50 12.54
C LEU A 165 -9.06 -3.53 12.12
N LEU A 166 -9.74 -3.29 11.01
CA LEU A 166 -10.76 -4.18 10.46
C LEU A 166 -10.17 -5.20 9.48
N HIS A 167 -9.40 -4.74 8.49
CA HIS A 167 -8.83 -5.61 7.47
C HIS A 167 -7.42 -6.13 7.80
N GLN A 168 -6.74 -5.55 8.78
CA GLN A 168 -5.40 -5.91 9.28
C GLN A 168 -4.31 -6.00 8.19
N THR A 169 -4.48 -5.25 7.10
CA THR A 169 -3.60 -5.29 5.93
C THR A 169 -2.33 -4.47 6.17
N PRO A 170 -1.14 -5.08 6.21
CA PRO A 170 0.12 -4.33 6.28
C PRO A 170 0.32 -3.42 5.06
N GLY A 171 1.08 -2.33 5.23
CA GLY A 171 1.32 -1.37 4.16
C GLY A 171 1.88 -1.99 2.87
N GLY A 172 2.85 -2.92 2.99
CA GLY A 172 3.40 -3.63 1.84
C GLY A 172 2.38 -4.53 1.12
N MET A 173 1.44 -5.16 1.87
CA MET A 173 0.34 -5.91 1.28
C MET A 173 -0.62 -4.98 0.55
N LEU A 174 -0.93 -3.81 1.12
CA LEU A 174 -1.82 -2.82 0.51
C LEU A 174 -1.29 -2.37 -0.86
N SER A 175 0.01 -2.05 -0.97
CA SER A 175 0.63 -1.68 -2.25
C SER A 175 0.47 -2.79 -3.29
N ASN A 176 0.71 -4.04 -2.90
CA ASN A 176 0.57 -5.19 -3.80
C ASN A 176 -0.88 -5.38 -4.27
N LEU A 177 -1.87 -5.27 -3.37
CA LEU A 177 -3.29 -5.36 -3.72
C LEU A 177 -3.71 -4.25 -4.70
N VAL A 178 -3.30 -3.02 -4.44
CA VAL A 178 -3.59 -1.86 -5.32
C VAL A 178 -2.97 -2.08 -6.70
N ASN A 179 -1.71 -2.51 -6.77
CA ASN A 179 -1.03 -2.74 -8.05
C ASN A 179 -1.68 -3.90 -8.82
N GLN A 180 -1.98 -5.01 -8.16
CA GLN A 180 -2.66 -6.15 -8.78
C GLN A 180 -4.04 -5.76 -9.34
N LEU A 181 -4.85 -5.05 -8.57
CA LEU A 181 -6.17 -4.60 -9.04
C LEU A 181 -6.05 -3.58 -10.19
N ARG A 182 -5.00 -2.73 -10.18
CA ARG A 182 -4.74 -1.79 -11.27
C ARG A 182 -4.35 -2.50 -12.57
N GLU A 183 -3.50 -3.52 -12.50
CA GLU A 183 -3.10 -4.34 -13.65
C GLU A 183 -4.29 -5.08 -14.28
N MET A 184 -5.32 -5.38 -13.47
CA MET A 184 -6.55 -6.05 -13.90
C MET A 184 -7.71 -5.07 -14.22
N ASP A 185 -7.44 -3.75 -14.25
CA ASP A 185 -8.46 -2.69 -14.41
C ASP A 185 -9.64 -2.78 -13.41
N ALA A 186 -9.36 -3.32 -12.22
CA ALA A 186 -10.35 -3.63 -11.18
C ALA A 186 -10.16 -2.83 -9.89
N LEU A 187 -9.44 -1.69 -9.93
CA LEU A 187 -9.14 -0.88 -8.73
C LEU A 187 -10.40 -0.40 -8.01
N HIS A 188 -11.51 -0.23 -8.73
CA HIS A 188 -12.82 0.13 -8.16
C HIS A 188 -13.36 -0.94 -7.17
N LYS A 189 -12.87 -2.18 -7.23
CA LYS A 189 -13.26 -3.28 -6.31
C LYS A 189 -12.45 -3.36 -5.02
N ILE A 190 -11.55 -2.42 -4.75
CA ILE A 190 -10.68 -2.46 -3.55
C ILE A 190 -11.47 -2.57 -2.23
N ASN A 191 -12.63 -1.94 -2.13
CA ASN A 191 -13.47 -2.03 -0.94
C ASN A 191 -14.14 -3.41 -0.78
N ASP A 192 -14.41 -4.10 -1.88
CA ASP A 192 -14.91 -5.48 -1.85
C ASP A 192 -13.81 -6.44 -1.36
N VAL A 193 -12.57 -6.21 -1.81
CA VAL A 193 -11.39 -6.95 -1.32
C VAL A 193 -11.21 -6.77 0.19
N TYR A 194 -11.33 -5.55 0.72
CA TYR A 194 -11.23 -5.32 2.16
C TYR A 194 -12.33 -6.00 2.97
N ARG A 195 -13.55 -6.11 2.43
CA ARG A 195 -14.67 -6.82 3.08
C ARG A 195 -14.51 -8.34 3.03
N GLU A 196 -13.96 -8.88 1.96
CA GLU A 196 -13.76 -10.32 1.76
C GLU A 196 -12.53 -10.86 2.51
N LEU A 197 -11.50 -10.02 2.68
CA LEU A 197 -10.21 -10.43 3.25
C LEU A 197 -10.30 -11.09 4.64
N PRO A 198 -11.08 -10.58 5.62
CA PRO A 198 -11.23 -11.24 6.92
C PRO A 198 -11.85 -12.64 6.81
N ARG A 199 -12.75 -12.85 5.85
CA ARG A 199 -13.38 -14.14 5.59
C ARG A 199 -12.38 -15.14 5.04
N VAL A 200 -11.64 -14.77 3.99
CA VAL A 200 -10.59 -15.62 3.41
C VAL A 200 -9.53 -15.98 4.45
N ARG A 201 -9.11 -15.00 5.26
CA ARG A 201 -8.18 -15.22 6.36
C ARG A 201 -8.72 -16.26 7.37
N LYS A 202 -10.00 -16.16 7.75
CA LYS A 202 -10.66 -17.13 8.64
C LYS A 202 -10.69 -18.52 8.03
N GLU A 203 -11.12 -18.63 6.77
CA GLU A 203 -11.19 -19.88 6.02
C GLU A 203 -9.82 -20.57 5.87
N LEU A 204 -8.72 -19.77 5.80
CA LEU A 204 -7.35 -20.26 5.74
C LEU A 204 -6.67 -20.47 7.11
N GLY A 205 -7.45 -20.59 8.19
CA GLY A 205 -6.95 -20.96 9.52
C GLY A 205 -6.45 -19.77 10.36
N GLN A 206 -7.04 -18.58 10.18
CA GLN A 206 -6.75 -17.35 10.95
C GLN A 206 -5.27 -16.93 10.91
N ILE A 207 -4.57 -17.20 9.81
CA ILE A 207 -3.14 -16.94 9.70
C ILE A 207 -2.81 -15.44 9.85
N PRO A 208 -1.68 -15.07 10.49
CA PRO A 208 -1.22 -13.70 10.55
C PRO A 208 -0.93 -13.15 9.16
N LEU A 209 -1.27 -11.87 8.91
CA LEU A 209 -0.99 -11.20 7.65
C LEU A 209 0.44 -10.63 7.65
N VAL A 210 1.40 -11.50 7.44
CA VAL A 210 2.83 -11.20 7.34
C VAL A 210 3.40 -11.91 6.11
N THR A 211 4.48 -11.41 5.52
CA THR A 211 5.14 -12.09 4.38
C THR A 211 5.60 -13.50 4.78
N PRO A 212 5.26 -14.58 4.05
CA PRO A 212 4.53 -14.59 2.75
C PRO A 212 3.01 -14.69 2.87
N THR A 213 2.45 -15.00 4.05
CA THR A 213 1.02 -15.31 4.24
C THR A 213 0.10 -14.15 3.87
N SER A 214 0.54 -12.89 4.07
CA SER A 214 -0.20 -11.71 3.63
C SER A 214 -0.44 -11.70 2.11
N GLN A 215 0.57 -12.10 1.32
CA GLN A 215 0.44 -12.20 -0.12
C GLN A 215 -0.47 -13.37 -0.52
N ILE A 216 -0.35 -14.52 0.15
CA ILE A 216 -1.19 -15.70 -0.11
C ILE A 216 -2.67 -15.35 0.09
N VAL A 217 -3.01 -14.77 1.25
CA VAL A 217 -4.38 -14.33 1.56
C VAL A 217 -4.83 -13.24 0.62
N GLY A 218 -3.98 -12.24 0.35
CA GLY A 218 -4.32 -11.10 -0.50
C GLY A 218 -4.65 -11.49 -1.92
N ILE A 219 -3.79 -12.27 -2.57
CA ILE A 219 -4.02 -12.73 -3.95
C ILE A 219 -5.26 -13.62 -4.02
N GLN A 220 -5.45 -14.52 -3.04
CA GLN A 220 -6.65 -15.35 -3.00
C GLN A 220 -7.92 -14.52 -2.81
N THR A 221 -7.87 -13.48 -1.96
CA THR A 221 -9.02 -12.57 -1.76
C THR A 221 -9.38 -11.84 -3.05
N VAL A 222 -8.39 -11.34 -3.79
CA VAL A 222 -8.62 -10.70 -5.10
C VAL A 222 -9.24 -11.69 -6.07
N ASN A 223 -8.73 -12.92 -6.13
CA ASN A 223 -9.30 -13.96 -7.00
C ASN A 223 -10.76 -14.24 -6.65
N ASN A 224 -11.08 -14.37 -5.36
CA ASN A 224 -12.46 -14.62 -4.93
C ASN A 224 -13.38 -13.45 -5.35
N VAL A 225 -12.96 -12.20 -5.14
CA VAL A 225 -13.76 -11.00 -5.51
C VAL A 225 -13.97 -10.88 -7.03
N LEU A 226 -13.01 -11.35 -7.82
CA LEU A 226 -13.07 -11.21 -9.28
C LEU A 226 -13.76 -12.37 -9.99
N PHE A 227 -13.60 -13.59 -9.47
CA PHE A 227 -13.98 -14.81 -10.19
C PHE A 227 -15.06 -15.65 -9.52
N ASP A 228 -15.27 -15.52 -8.19
CA ASP A 228 -16.33 -16.25 -7.49
C ASP A 228 -17.72 -15.68 -7.83
N ASP A 229 -18.75 -16.51 -7.68
CA ASP A 229 -20.14 -16.12 -7.77
C ASP A 229 -20.97 -16.72 -6.62
N GLU A 230 -22.28 -16.54 -6.67
CA GLU A 230 -23.21 -17.00 -5.63
C GLU A 230 -23.23 -18.53 -5.48
N ASN A 231 -22.88 -19.27 -6.56
CA ASN A 231 -22.95 -20.72 -6.60
C ASN A 231 -21.62 -21.38 -6.25
N GLU A 232 -20.50 -20.70 -6.47
CA GLU A 232 -19.20 -21.30 -6.31
C GLU A 232 -18.15 -20.30 -5.79
N ARG A 233 -17.56 -20.63 -4.63
CA ARG A 233 -16.41 -19.95 -4.04
C ARG A 233 -15.11 -20.67 -4.37
N TYR A 234 -14.00 -19.92 -4.31
CA TYR A 234 -12.67 -20.44 -4.63
C TYR A 234 -12.62 -21.10 -6.02
N LYS A 235 -13.19 -20.45 -7.03
CA LYS A 235 -13.09 -20.92 -8.43
C LYS A 235 -11.66 -20.94 -8.91
N MET A 236 -10.87 -19.97 -8.50
CA MET A 236 -9.45 -19.88 -8.82
C MET A 236 -8.63 -19.94 -7.53
N ILE A 237 -7.91 -21.06 -7.32
CA ILE A 237 -7.06 -21.28 -6.15
C ILE A 237 -5.60 -21.19 -6.57
N THR A 238 -4.84 -20.33 -5.91
CA THR A 238 -3.41 -20.13 -6.20
C THR A 238 -2.58 -21.36 -5.76
N ALA A 239 -1.42 -21.55 -6.38
CA ALA A 239 -0.50 -22.62 -5.98
C ALA A 239 -0.08 -22.46 -4.50
N GLN A 240 0.16 -21.23 -4.06
CA GLN A 240 0.54 -20.93 -2.68
C GLN A 240 -0.56 -21.29 -1.66
N VAL A 241 -1.84 -21.09 -2.00
CA VAL A 241 -2.96 -21.55 -1.15
C VAL A 241 -3.00 -23.09 -1.09
N LYS A 242 -2.73 -23.78 -2.20
CA LYS A 242 -2.63 -25.25 -2.22
C LYS A 242 -1.48 -25.73 -1.34
N ASP A 243 -0.30 -25.08 -1.44
CA ASP A 243 0.87 -25.34 -0.61
C ASP A 243 0.57 -25.11 0.89
N LEU A 244 -0.17 -24.03 1.22
CA LEU A 244 -0.62 -23.73 2.58
C LEU A 244 -1.57 -24.82 3.10
N CYS A 245 -2.57 -25.18 2.31
CA CYS A 245 -3.55 -26.23 2.64
C CYS A 245 -2.91 -27.61 2.79
N TYR A 246 -1.83 -27.88 2.05
CA TYR A 246 -1.04 -29.10 2.18
C TYR A 246 -0.15 -29.12 3.44
N GLY A 247 0.16 -27.95 4.02
CA GLY A 247 0.95 -27.79 5.23
C GLY A 247 2.40 -27.36 5.01
N LEU A 248 2.80 -26.92 3.81
CA LEU A 248 4.19 -26.49 3.52
C LEU A 248 4.60 -25.18 4.23
N TYR A 249 3.65 -24.43 4.76
CA TYR A 249 3.91 -23.26 5.60
C TYR A 249 3.83 -23.55 7.10
N GLY A 250 3.73 -24.83 7.48
CA GLY A 250 3.59 -25.25 8.86
C GLY A 250 2.14 -25.25 9.36
N LYS A 251 1.98 -25.27 10.68
CA LYS A 251 0.67 -25.42 11.33
C LYS A 251 0.02 -24.05 11.54
N THR A 252 -1.22 -23.91 11.10
CA THR A 252 -2.05 -22.71 11.31
C THR A 252 -2.54 -22.60 12.78
N ALA A 253 -2.95 -21.40 13.21
CA ALA A 253 -3.41 -21.18 14.57
C ALA A 253 -4.70 -21.95 14.90
N VAL A 254 -5.60 -22.05 13.94
CA VAL A 254 -6.80 -22.90 13.98
C VAL A 254 -6.85 -23.75 12.69
N PRO A 255 -7.60 -24.84 12.64
CA PRO A 255 -7.75 -25.63 11.42
C PRO A 255 -8.22 -24.77 10.25
N ILE A 256 -7.69 -25.06 9.06
CA ILE A 256 -8.20 -24.53 7.79
C ILE A 256 -9.61 -25.10 7.58
N ASP A 257 -10.49 -24.28 6.98
CA ASP A 257 -11.84 -24.73 6.63
C ASP A 257 -11.78 -26.03 5.80
N PRO A 258 -12.45 -27.12 6.23
CA PRO A 258 -12.32 -28.44 5.58
C PRO A 258 -12.76 -28.45 4.12
N GLU A 259 -13.78 -27.65 3.75
CA GLU A 259 -14.25 -27.63 2.36
C GLU A 259 -13.26 -26.86 1.47
N VAL A 260 -12.69 -25.76 1.98
CA VAL A 260 -11.64 -25.03 1.28
C VAL A 260 -10.39 -25.91 1.13
N GLN A 261 -9.97 -26.60 2.19
CA GLN A 261 -8.80 -27.47 2.16
C GLN A 261 -8.99 -28.62 1.15
N LYS A 262 -10.13 -29.29 1.19
CA LYS A 262 -10.48 -30.36 0.25
C LYS A 262 -10.50 -29.87 -1.21
N LYS A 263 -11.10 -28.70 -1.44
CA LYS A 263 -11.15 -28.08 -2.78
C LYS A 263 -9.75 -27.71 -3.28
N ALA A 264 -8.92 -27.12 -2.42
CA ALA A 264 -7.56 -26.72 -2.75
C ALA A 264 -6.65 -27.91 -3.10
N LEU A 265 -6.81 -29.01 -2.37
CA LEU A 265 -5.95 -30.18 -2.54
C LEU A 265 -6.43 -31.16 -3.61
N LYS A 266 -7.61 -30.97 -4.19
CA LYS A 266 -8.10 -31.82 -5.29
C LYS A 266 -7.12 -31.77 -6.47
N GLY A 267 -6.55 -32.95 -6.80
CA GLY A 267 -5.53 -33.09 -7.84
C GLY A 267 -4.20 -32.37 -7.56
N TYR A 268 -3.90 -32.08 -6.30
CA TYR A 268 -2.63 -31.44 -5.95
C TYR A 268 -1.44 -32.41 -6.16
N PRO A 269 -0.35 -32.00 -6.84
CA PRO A 269 0.72 -32.91 -7.26
C PRO A 269 1.44 -33.65 -6.13
N ARG A 270 1.46 -33.11 -4.91
CA ARG A 270 2.10 -33.73 -3.73
C ARG A 270 1.15 -34.64 -2.96
N GLY A 271 -0.11 -34.74 -3.37
CA GLY A 271 -1.16 -35.54 -2.73
C GLY A 271 -2.29 -34.68 -2.15
N GLU A 272 -3.43 -35.32 -1.92
CA GLU A 272 -4.65 -34.65 -1.42
C GLU A 272 -4.77 -34.68 0.11
N THR A 273 -3.87 -35.39 0.79
CA THR A 273 -3.83 -35.48 2.25
C THR A 273 -2.78 -34.53 2.81
N PRO A 274 -3.15 -33.58 3.69
CA PRO A 274 -2.19 -32.69 4.31
C PRO A 274 -1.09 -33.41 5.10
N ILE A 275 0.12 -32.85 5.10
CA ILE A 275 1.22 -33.39 5.92
C ILE A 275 1.01 -33.01 7.39
N THR A 276 1.48 -33.89 8.27
CA THR A 276 1.51 -33.69 9.74
C THR A 276 2.93 -33.50 10.29
N CYS A 277 3.93 -33.82 9.47
CA CYS A 277 5.35 -33.62 9.78
C CYS A 277 5.81 -32.17 9.50
N ARG A 278 7.04 -31.86 9.84
CA ARG A 278 7.63 -30.55 9.52
C ARG A 278 7.83 -30.42 8.00
N PRO A 279 7.54 -29.26 7.40
CA PRO A 279 7.76 -29.05 5.96
C PRO A 279 9.18 -29.41 5.48
N ALA A 280 10.19 -29.11 6.30
CA ALA A 280 11.58 -29.43 5.98
C ALA A 280 11.86 -30.93 5.80
N GLU A 281 11.01 -31.83 6.29
CA GLU A 281 11.17 -33.28 6.14
C GLU A 281 10.69 -33.77 4.77
N VAL A 282 9.87 -32.97 4.07
CA VAL A 282 9.28 -33.32 2.75
C VAL A 282 9.80 -32.41 1.62
N LEU A 283 10.48 -31.31 1.97
CA LEU A 283 11.06 -30.40 0.98
C LEU A 283 12.50 -30.83 0.68
N ALA A 284 12.82 -30.93 -0.61
CA ALA A 284 14.21 -31.17 -1.04
C ALA A 284 15.06 -29.91 -0.80
N PRO A 285 16.35 -30.05 -0.39
CA PRO A 285 17.28 -28.93 -0.36
C PRO A 285 17.42 -28.27 -1.74
N GLU A 286 17.38 -26.95 -1.81
CA GLU A 286 17.40 -26.22 -3.09
C GLU A 286 18.73 -25.54 -3.40
N LEU A 287 19.69 -25.54 -2.48
CA LEU A 287 20.93 -24.79 -2.63
C LEU A 287 21.78 -25.28 -3.81
N ASP A 288 21.90 -26.61 -3.99
CA ASP A 288 22.66 -27.19 -5.11
C ASP A 288 21.99 -26.90 -6.46
N LYS A 289 20.67 -26.94 -6.50
CA LYS A 289 19.89 -26.56 -7.69
C LYS A 289 20.11 -25.06 -7.99
N ALA A 290 19.99 -24.20 -6.99
CA ALA A 290 20.22 -22.77 -7.13
C ALA A 290 21.64 -22.48 -7.65
N LYS A 291 22.66 -23.19 -7.14
CA LYS A 291 24.03 -23.05 -7.61
C LYS A 291 24.19 -23.43 -9.08
N ALA A 292 23.58 -24.53 -9.49
CA ALA A 292 23.61 -24.95 -10.90
C ALA A 292 22.89 -23.96 -11.83
N GLU A 293 21.78 -23.37 -11.38
CA GLU A 293 20.99 -22.44 -12.18
C GLU A 293 21.59 -21.05 -12.30
N ILE A 294 22.20 -20.51 -11.22
CA ILE A 294 22.76 -19.14 -11.23
C ILE A 294 24.15 -19.12 -11.88
N GLY A 295 24.92 -20.21 -11.82
CA GLY A 295 26.25 -20.31 -12.39
C GLY A 295 27.21 -19.25 -11.87
N ASP A 296 28.05 -18.72 -12.75
CA ASP A 296 29.10 -17.75 -12.44
C ASP A 296 28.58 -16.35 -12.04
N LEU A 297 27.27 -16.14 -12.06
CA LEU A 297 26.70 -14.87 -11.62
C LEU A 297 26.75 -14.73 -10.08
N ALA A 298 26.72 -15.82 -9.33
CA ALA A 298 26.95 -15.83 -7.90
C ALA A 298 28.46 -15.96 -7.62
N VAL A 299 29.06 -14.91 -7.07
CA VAL A 299 30.51 -14.84 -6.80
C VAL A 299 30.83 -15.43 -5.44
N ASP A 300 29.93 -15.36 -4.50
CA ASP A 300 30.09 -15.85 -3.13
C ASP A 300 28.84 -16.57 -2.60
N MET A 301 28.91 -17.03 -1.34
CA MET A 301 27.79 -17.73 -0.70
C MET A 301 26.60 -16.81 -0.47
N ASP A 302 26.82 -15.52 -0.21
CA ASP A 302 25.73 -14.57 0.03
C ASP A 302 24.92 -14.34 -1.26
N ASP A 303 25.59 -14.26 -2.41
CA ASP A 303 24.95 -14.20 -3.72
C ASP A 303 24.12 -15.45 -4.03
N LEU A 304 24.68 -16.63 -3.71
CA LEU A 304 24.00 -17.90 -3.91
C LEU A 304 22.72 -17.99 -3.05
N VAL A 305 22.84 -17.62 -1.77
CA VAL A 305 21.69 -17.60 -0.84
C VAL A 305 20.65 -16.58 -1.29
N LEU A 306 21.09 -15.38 -1.70
CA LEU A 306 20.20 -14.36 -2.26
C LEU A 306 19.40 -14.88 -3.46
N TYR A 307 20.09 -15.57 -4.39
CA TYR A 307 19.41 -16.18 -5.54
C TYR A 307 18.48 -17.31 -5.12
N ALA A 308 18.89 -18.19 -4.21
CA ALA A 308 18.07 -19.30 -3.75
C ALA A 308 16.74 -18.82 -3.11
N ILE A 309 16.79 -17.70 -2.37
CA ILE A 309 15.61 -17.10 -1.73
C ILE A 309 14.77 -16.31 -2.75
N TYR A 310 15.41 -15.62 -3.69
CA TYR A 310 14.77 -14.72 -4.67
C TYR A 310 15.20 -15.04 -6.10
N PRO A 311 14.77 -16.15 -6.73
CA PRO A 311 15.32 -16.59 -8.01
C PRO A 311 15.18 -15.54 -9.14
N VAL A 312 14.03 -14.90 -9.24
CA VAL A 312 13.75 -13.92 -10.31
C VAL A 312 14.40 -12.56 -10.03
N THR A 313 14.08 -11.97 -8.87
CA THR A 313 14.56 -10.63 -8.51
C THR A 313 16.03 -10.64 -8.11
N GLY A 314 16.49 -11.69 -7.46
CA GLY A 314 17.91 -11.89 -7.10
C GLY A 314 18.80 -11.99 -8.33
N ARG A 315 18.40 -12.73 -9.37
CA ARG A 315 19.15 -12.79 -10.64
C ARG A 315 19.29 -11.39 -11.27
N LYS A 316 18.21 -10.62 -11.34
CA LYS A 316 18.24 -9.23 -11.84
C LYS A 316 19.18 -8.36 -11.01
N PHE A 317 19.05 -8.43 -9.68
CA PHE A 317 19.91 -7.67 -8.78
C PHE A 317 21.38 -8.02 -8.95
N LEU A 318 21.73 -9.31 -9.05
CA LEU A 318 23.10 -9.75 -9.25
C LEU A 318 23.65 -9.31 -10.62
N SER A 319 22.81 -9.32 -11.67
CA SER A 319 23.18 -8.76 -12.99
C SER A 319 23.52 -7.27 -12.88
N TRP A 320 22.79 -6.51 -12.09
CA TRP A 320 23.07 -5.09 -11.84
C TRP A 320 24.31 -4.90 -10.93
N LYS A 321 24.41 -5.68 -9.83
CA LYS A 321 25.53 -5.64 -8.90
C LYS A 321 26.86 -5.82 -9.62
N TYR A 322 26.91 -6.72 -10.58
CA TYR A 322 28.13 -7.06 -11.34
C TYR A 322 28.22 -6.38 -12.71
N GLY A 323 27.40 -5.37 -12.97
CA GLY A 323 27.48 -4.52 -14.17
C GLY A 323 27.19 -5.25 -15.48
N LYS A 324 26.54 -6.43 -15.44
CA LYS A 324 26.12 -7.17 -16.64
C LYS A 324 24.88 -6.55 -17.29
N GLU A 325 24.09 -5.86 -16.51
CA GLU A 325 22.92 -5.11 -16.96
C GLU A 325 22.87 -3.77 -16.22
N VAL A 326 22.31 -2.74 -16.86
CA VAL A 326 22.09 -1.43 -16.25
C VAL A 326 20.73 -1.43 -15.55
N PRO A 327 20.65 -1.03 -14.24
CA PRO A 327 19.36 -0.93 -13.58
C PRO A 327 18.47 0.07 -14.31
N PRO A 328 17.16 -0.22 -14.48
CA PRO A 328 16.21 0.73 -15.03
C PRO A 328 16.17 2.03 -14.22
N ILE A 329 15.89 3.15 -14.90
CA ILE A 329 15.86 4.49 -14.27
C ILE A 329 14.84 4.58 -13.15
N GLU A 330 13.77 3.79 -13.22
CA GLU A 330 12.67 3.73 -12.27
C GLU A 330 13.09 3.16 -10.91
N VAL A 331 14.14 2.34 -10.87
CA VAL A 331 14.59 1.65 -9.64
C VAL A 331 15.90 2.19 -9.06
N ARG A 332 16.56 3.11 -9.75
CA ARG A 332 17.79 3.74 -9.25
C ARG A 332 17.53 5.09 -8.58
N PRO A 333 18.40 5.51 -7.65
CA PRO A 333 18.32 6.85 -7.10
C PRO A 333 18.52 7.90 -8.19
N ARG A 334 17.78 9.00 -8.13
CA ARG A 334 17.99 10.15 -9.01
C ARG A 334 19.19 10.98 -8.55
N THR A 335 19.87 11.59 -9.51
CA THR A 335 20.87 12.62 -9.19
C THR A 335 20.18 13.91 -8.75
N MET A 336 20.88 14.78 -8.03
CA MET A 336 20.32 16.07 -7.63
C MET A 336 20.03 16.99 -8.83
N GLU A 337 20.71 16.79 -9.95
CA GLU A 337 20.42 17.51 -11.19
C GLU A 337 19.11 17.05 -11.83
N GLU A 338 18.86 15.73 -11.86
CA GLU A 338 17.59 15.15 -12.32
C GLU A 338 16.42 15.61 -11.43
N VAL A 339 16.60 15.69 -10.10
CA VAL A 339 15.60 16.20 -9.16
C VAL A 339 15.26 17.66 -9.47
N LYS A 340 16.28 18.53 -9.61
CA LYS A 340 16.07 19.96 -9.95
C LYS A 340 15.33 20.15 -11.26
N LYS A 341 15.72 19.41 -12.31
CA LYS A 341 15.02 19.46 -13.61
C LYS A 341 13.54 19.06 -13.47
N GLN A 342 13.26 18.02 -12.69
CA GLN A 342 11.88 17.59 -12.46
C GLN A 342 11.08 18.62 -11.67
N ASP A 343 11.66 19.23 -10.64
CA ASP A 343 11.00 20.29 -9.86
C ASP A 343 10.68 21.52 -10.74
N GLU A 344 11.56 21.86 -11.68
CA GLU A 344 11.30 22.93 -12.67
C GLU A 344 10.13 22.55 -13.61
N ILE A 345 10.09 21.32 -14.09
CA ILE A 345 8.98 20.83 -14.91
C ILE A 345 7.65 20.89 -14.13
N VAL A 346 7.65 20.44 -12.86
CA VAL A 346 6.47 20.50 -12.00
C VAL A 346 6.04 21.95 -11.74
N LYS A 347 6.99 22.88 -11.54
CA LYS A 347 6.69 24.32 -11.39
C LYS A 347 6.05 24.89 -12.67
N LYS A 348 6.61 24.57 -13.83
CA LYS A 348 6.04 24.95 -15.15
C LYS A 348 4.64 24.36 -15.35
N ALA A 349 4.43 23.10 -14.96
CA ALA A 349 3.12 22.44 -15.03
C ALA A 349 2.07 23.18 -14.19
N LYS A 350 2.40 23.48 -12.94
CA LYS A 350 1.51 24.21 -12.01
C LYS A 350 1.20 25.64 -12.46
N ALA A 351 2.12 26.26 -13.22
CA ALA A 351 1.94 27.57 -13.82
C ALA A 351 1.24 27.53 -15.20
N GLY A 352 0.83 26.37 -15.68
CA GLY A 352 0.22 26.21 -17.02
C GLY A 352 1.21 26.41 -18.19
N LEU A 353 2.52 26.40 -17.91
CA LEU A 353 3.57 26.72 -18.88
C LEU A 353 4.21 25.47 -19.53
N LEU A 354 3.66 24.28 -19.31
CA LEU A 354 4.17 23.03 -19.92
C LEU A 354 3.86 22.91 -21.42
N VAL A 355 2.80 23.54 -21.86
CA VAL A 355 2.48 23.62 -23.29
C VAL A 355 3.02 24.97 -23.76
N GLU A 356 4.16 24.98 -24.40
CA GLU A 356 4.47 26.11 -25.26
C GLU A 356 3.30 26.22 -26.24
N PRO A 357 2.57 27.35 -26.27
CA PRO A 357 1.56 27.52 -27.31
C PRO A 357 2.36 27.33 -28.61
N LYS A 358 2.02 26.26 -29.38
CA LYS A 358 2.49 26.18 -30.75
C LYS A 358 2.19 27.54 -31.34
N GLN A 359 3.18 28.37 -31.59
CA GLN A 359 2.97 29.54 -32.43
C GLN A 359 2.37 28.96 -33.71
N LYS A 360 1.05 29.08 -33.86
CA LYS A 360 0.40 28.90 -35.12
C LYS A 360 1.09 29.93 -35.98
N GLU A 361 1.91 29.50 -36.94
CA GLU A 361 2.35 30.37 -38.01
C GLU A 361 1.07 31.03 -38.54
N THR A 362 0.89 32.31 -38.21
CA THR A 362 -0.24 33.06 -38.70
C THR A 362 -0.03 33.14 -40.21
N PRO A 363 -0.90 32.54 -41.02
CA PRO A 363 -0.77 32.63 -42.47
C PRO A 363 -0.73 34.11 -42.88
N GLU A 364 0.05 34.42 -43.90
CA GLU A 364 0.12 35.79 -44.41
C GLU A 364 -1.29 36.25 -44.82
N LYS A 365 -1.66 37.47 -44.39
CA LYS A 365 -2.95 38.07 -44.69
C LYS A 365 -3.07 38.22 -46.18
N THR A 366 -4.10 37.62 -46.81
CA THR A 366 -4.34 37.80 -48.26
C THR A 366 -5.03 39.12 -48.51
N ALA A 367 -4.95 39.59 -49.76
CA ALA A 367 -5.63 40.83 -50.21
C ALA A 367 -7.19 40.73 -50.12
N ASN A 368 -7.72 39.53 -49.94
CA ASN A 368 -9.16 39.24 -49.89
C ASN A 368 -9.69 39.08 -48.43
N MET A 369 -8.91 39.37 -47.41
CA MET A 369 -9.33 39.30 -46.04
C MET A 369 -10.45 40.27 -45.76
N ARG A 370 -11.55 39.76 -45.23
CA ARG A 370 -12.72 40.56 -44.78
C ARG A 370 -12.70 40.71 -43.25
N THR A 371 -12.93 41.91 -42.79
CA THR A 371 -13.02 42.20 -41.35
C THR A 371 -14.48 42.21 -40.92
N PHE A 372 -14.79 41.50 -39.85
CA PHE A 372 -16.13 41.41 -39.26
C PHE A 372 -16.09 41.94 -37.83
N ASN A 373 -17.13 42.67 -37.44
CA ASN A 373 -17.41 43.02 -36.04
C ASN A 373 -18.18 41.88 -35.42
N VAL A 374 -17.60 41.20 -34.47
CA VAL A 374 -18.21 40.06 -33.77
C VAL A 374 -18.47 40.46 -32.33
N PHE A 375 -19.71 40.29 -31.88
CA PHE A 375 -20.11 40.50 -30.50
C PHE A 375 -20.39 39.13 -29.89
N VAL A 376 -19.73 38.83 -28.75
CA VAL A 376 -19.96 37.63 -27.96
C VAL A 376 -20.37 38.13 -26.59
N ASP A 377 -21.62 37.90 -26.21
CA ASP A 377 -22.23 38.51 -25.06
C ASP A 377 -22.12 40.06 -25.12
N ASP A 378 -21.49 40.72 -24.17
CA ASP A 378 -21.25 42.16 -24.14
C ASP A 378 -19.85 42.58 -24.61
N GLU A 379 -19.04 41.65 -25.09
CA GLU A 379 -17.68 41.93 -25.56
C GLU A 379 -17.62 42.06 -27.09
N TYR A 380 -16.84 43.04 -27.55
CA TYR A 380 -16.63 43.36 -28.97
C TYR A 380 -15.27 42.87 -29.46
N PHE A 381 -15.29 42.17 -30.60
CA PHE A 381 -14.08 41.68 -31.27
C PHE A 381 -14.09 42.07 -32.76
N GLU A 382 -12.98 42.60 -33.25
CA GLU A 382 -12.74 42.79 -34.68
C GLU A 382 -12.00 41.56 -35.23
N VAL A 383 -12.67 40.73 -36.06
CA VAL A 383 -12.16 39.46 -36.54
C VAL A 383 -11.90 39.51 -38.03
N GLY A 384 -10.66 39.30 -38.45
CA GLY A 384 -10.26 39.12 -39.85
C GLY A 384 -10.50 37.66 -40.29
N VAL A 385 -11.31 37.46 -41.31
CA VAL A 385 -11.58 36.14 -41.91
C VAL A 385 -11.03 36.10 -43.32
N ASP A 386 -10.21 35.11 -43.56
CA ASP A 386 -9.63 34.85 -44.88
C ASP A 386 -10.06 33.47 -45.40
N GLU A 387 -10.37 33.37 -46.68
CA GLU A 387 -10.76 32.11 -47.30
C GLU A 387 -9.51 31.27 -47.62
N VAL A 388 -9.42 30.11 -46.98
CA VAL A 388 -8.34 29.14 -47.23
C VAL A 388 -8.85 28.05 -48.13
N GLY A 389 -8.64 28.18 -49.43
CA GLY A 389 -8.77 27.12 -50.44
C GLY A 389 -10.20 26.79 -50.88
N GLY A 390 -10.61 27.29 -51.98
CA GLY A 390 -11.80 26.90 -52.75
C GLY A 390 -12.07 27.89 -53.85
N ALA A 391 -12.30 27.45 -55.06
CA ALA A 391 -12.77 28.32 -56.14
C ALA A 391 -14.16 28.88 -55.75
N PRO A 392 -14.45 30.19 -55.98
CA PRO A 392 -15.74 30.77 -55.58
C PRO A 392 -16.86 30.15 -56.41
N VAL A 393 -17.76 29.42 -55.72
CA VAL A 393 -19.00 28.96 -56.33
C VAL A 393 -19.96 30.14 -56.26
N ILE A 394 -20.09 30.88 -57.40
CA ILE A 394 -21.11 31.91 -57.55
C ILE A 394 -22.42 31.19 -57.85
N SER A 395 -23.24 30.94 -56.84
CA SER A 395 -24.63 30.52 -57.05
C SER A 395 -25.54 31.75 -57.08
N TYR A 396 -26.06 32.07 -58.27
CA TYR A 396 -27.14 33.05 -58.41
C TYR A 396 -28.42 32.44 -57.84
N ALA A 397 -28.84 32.93 -56.68
CA ALA A 397 -30.17 32.62 -56.17
C ALA A 397 -31.25 33.40 -56.98
N GLN A 398 -32.11 32.69 -57.70
CA GLN A 398 -33.32 33.27 -58.26
C GLN A 398 -34.26 33.73 -57.14
N PRO A 399 -34.97 34.86 -57.32
CA PRO A 399 -35.90 35.34 -56.30
C PRO A 399 -37.12 34.43 -56.26
N VAL A 400 -37.29 33.73 -55.14
CA VAL A 400 -38.53 32.98 -54.83
C VAL A 400 -39.55 33.93 -54.20
N ALA A 401 -40.73 34.00 -54.82
CA ALA A 401 -41.87 34.80 -54.37
C ALA A 401 -42.27 34.41 -52.91
N MET A 402 -42.41 35.41 -52.07
CA MET A 402 -42.94 35.28 -50.70
C MET A 402 -44.38 34.73 -50.73
N GLN A 403 -44.57 33.53 -50.22
CA GLN A 403 -45.83 33.06 -49.66
C GLN A 403 -45.89 33.34 -48.18
N GLN A 404 -46.83 34.12 -47.74
CA GLN A 404 -47.09 34.37 -46.32
C GLN A 404 -47.59 33.10 -45.63
N ALA A 405 -46.86 32.68 -44.56
CA ALA A 405 -47.31 31.63 -43.66
C ALA A 405 -48.12 32.23 -42.48
N PRO A 406 -49.14 31.54 -41.96
CA PRO A 406 -49.98 32.02 -40.88
C PRO A 406 -49.27 32.01 -39.52
N PRO A 407 -49.72 32.79 -38.53
CA PRO A 407 -49.03 32.97 -37.28
C PRO A 407 -49.13 31.72 -36.40
N ALA A 408 -47.99 31.23 -35.94
CA ALA A 408 -47.86 30.10 -34.98
C ALA A 408 -48.18 30.59 -33.57
N SER A 409 -49.06 29.88 -32.90
CA SER A 409 -49.45 30.07 -31.52
C SER A 409 -48.35 29.72 -30.53
N ILE A 410 -48.13 30.59 -29.55
CA ILE A 410 -47.17 30.43 -28.44
C ILE A 410 -47.72 29.40 -27.45
N PRO A 411 -46.97 28.36 -27.03
CA PRO A 411 -47.39 27.55 -25.89
C PRO A 411 -47.02 28.25 -24.58
N ALA A 412 -47.97 28.23 -23.65
CA ALA A 412 -47.88 28.83 -22.33
C ALA A 412 -46.81 28.14 -21.46
N ALA A 413 -46.08 28.95 -20.71
CA ALA A 413 -45.11 28.55 -19.73
C ALA A 413 -45.75 27.72 -18.62
N SER A 414 -45.20 26.56 -18.34
CA SER A 414 -45.52 25.72 -17.18
C SER A 414 -44.90 26.32 -15.92
N ALA A 415 -45.72 26.48 -14.89
CA ALA A 415 -45.39 27.09 -13.61
C ALA A 415 -44.34 26.26 -12.82
N ALA A 416 -43.37 26.94 -12.24
CA ALA A 416 -42.42 26.42 -11.31
C ALA A 416 -43.07 26.02 -9.98
N VAL A 417 -42.74 24.83 -9.50
CA VAL A 417 -43.12 24.33 -8.17
C VAL A 417 -42.12 24.90 -7.12
N PRO A 418 -42.59 25.49 -6.01
CA PRO A 418 -41.69 26.01 -4.99
C PRO A 418 -41.11 24.88 -4.13
N VAL A 419 -39.78 24.85 -3.97
CA VAL A 419 -39.05 23.96 -3.05
C VAL A 419 -39.07 24.60 -1.66
N SER A 420 -39.69 23.92 -0.68
CA SER A 420 -39.61 24.27 0.74
C SER A 420 -38.23 23.96 1.33
N PRO A 421 -37.68 24.83 2.20
CA PRO A 421 -36.39 24.54 2.86
C PRO A 421 -36.55 23.50 3.98
N ALA A 422 -35.65 22.51 3.98
CA ALA A 422 -35.56 21.52 5.04
C ALA A 422 -35.12 22.17 6.36
N ARG A 423 -35.88 21.95 7.41
CA ARG A 423 -35.54 22.29 8.80
C ARG A 423 -34.38 21.44 9.31
N ILE A 424 -33.28 22.08 9.70
CA ILE A 424 -32.21 21.48 10.45
C ILE A 424 -32.70 21.30 11.89
N ALA A 425 -32.73 20.05 12.37
CA ALA A 425 -33.02 19.74 13.76
C ALA A 425 -31.78 19.99 14.62
N ALA A 426 -31.97 20.70 15.73
CA ALA A 426 -30.94 20.96 16.72
C ALA A 426 -30.55 19.66 17.51
N PRO A 427 -29.30 19.52 17.97
CA PRO A 427 -28.87 18.36 18.75
C PRO A 427 -29.46 18.38 20.15
N LYS A 428 -29.96 17.23 20.62
CA LYS A 428 -30.40 17.02 22.01
C LYS A 428 -29.19 17.05 22.94
N SER A 429 -29.28 17.85 23.98
CA SER A 429 -28.38 17.85 25.15
C SER A 429 -28.42 16.50 25.86
N ILE A 430 -27.25 15.95 26.16
CA ILE A 430 -27.08 14.81 27.05
C ILE A 430 -26.96 15.40 28.48
N GLU A 431 -27.92 15.13 29.33
CA GLU A 431 -27.78 15.31 30.78
C GLU A 431 -27.11 14.08 31.38
N THR A 432 -26.06 14.36 32.20
CA THR A 432 -25.31 13.59 33.20
C THR A 432 -25.10 12.10 33.00
#